data_565c1bac55c8ed1bbd202a7b67f82926
#
_entry.id   565c1bac55c8ed1bbd202a7b67f82926
#
_cell.length_a   1.000
_cell.length_b   1.000
_cell.length_c   1.000
_cell.angle_alpha   90.00
_cell.angle_beta   90.00
_cell.angle_gamma   90.00
#
_symmetry.space_group_name_H-M   'P 1'
#
loop_
_entity.id
_entity.type
_entity.pdbx_description
1 polymer ?
#
loop_
_entity_poly.entity_id
_entity_poly.type
_entity_poly.pdbx_seq_one_letter_code
_entity_poly.pdbx_strand_id
1 'polypeptide(L)'
;MIVKVPNNMEPSVNVFAARRGQTGDNGVCNGVASAVYLGRPVRLHLRPKGFAMSNTTISKGGLSATISSKGAELTSLALDGREYLWQADPAFWGKHAPVLFPIVGSLRGDEAESAQGTCRMPRHGLARINEHRVAEVAEDGSAVTFELASSPETLEAYPYEFKLNMTYAITGESTLTQTFSVTNTGAVDMPFSVGGHPAFNVPAPGAEDEAFEDYVIEFTEPWTCVAPTIAEGGLLTFDESTTPVENADALPVTRELFAHDAVMLTDVPGGTLTLRGTKSGRGVRIDFADFKYIGIWSACQGNSPFIALEPWTSHATLTSEDDVFEHKRNVTVIAPGETRDFSFSMTVL
;
A
#
# COMPACT_ATOMS: atom_id res chain seq x y z
N MET A 1 34.75 52.02 -9.01
CA MET A 1 35.26 51.28 -10.18
C MET A 1 34.37 50.07 -10.35
N ILE A 2 33.44 50.14 -11.26
CA ILE A 2 32.40 49.16 -11.50
C ILE A 2 32.88 48.20 -12.60
N VAL A 3 33.02 46.92 -12.30
CA VAL A 3 33.29 45.89 -13.33
C VAL A 3 32.00 45.13 -13.62
N LYS A 4 31.51 45.31 -14.86
CA LYS A 4 30.43 44.53 -15.47
C LYS A 4 30.95 43.15 -15.85
N VAL A 5 30.16 42.09 -15.53
CA VAL A 5 30.32 40.74 -16.08
C VAL A 5 29.14 40.49 -17.04
N PRO A 6 29.39 39.93 -18.24
CA PRO A 6 28.34 39.78 -19.26
C PRO A 6 27.49 38.50 -19.06
N ASN A 7 26.20 38.66 -19.33
CA ASN A 7 25.26 37.56 -19.61
C ASN A 7 25.61 36.92 -20.95
N ASN A 8 25.62 35.58 -20.98
CA ASN A 8 25.07 34.71 -22.03
C ASN A 8 25.72 33.33 -21.97
N MET A 9 24.98 32.33 -21.50
CA MET A 9 25.11 30.93 -21.93
C MET A 9 23.72 30.28 -21.88
N GLU A 10 23.18 30.03 -23.06
CA GLU A 10 22.03 29.15 -23.25
C GLU A 10 22.43 27.68 -22.99
N PRO A 11 21.58 26.85 -22.39
CA PRO A 11 21.86 25.42 -22.32
C PRO A 11 21.41 24.73 -23.60
N SER A 12 22.39 24.15 -24.29
CA SER A 12 22.17 23.25 -25.43
C SER A 12 21.46 21.97 -25.01
N VAL A 13 20.32 21.71 -25.63
CA VAL A 13 19.55 20.46 -25.50
C VAL A 13 20.19 19.42 -26.42
N ASN A 14 20.79 18.38 -25.86
CA ASN A 14 21.18 17.18 -26.59
C ASN A 14 20.03 16.19 -26.65
N VAL A 15 19.43 16.09 -27.85
CA VAL A 15 18.45 15.05 -28.17
C VAL A 15 19.20 13.80 -28.61
N PHE A 16 19.20 12.75 -27.78
CA PHE A 16 19.62 11.42 -28.22
C PHE A 16 18.44 10.69 -28.84
N ALA A 17 18.51 10.48 -30.15
CA ALA A 17 17.60 9.64 -30.90
C ALA A 17 17.92 8.14 -30.61
N ALA A 18 17.03 7.44 -29.96
CA ALA A 18 17.10 5.97 -29.83
C ALA A 18 16.60 5.33 -31.13
N ARG A 19 17.45 4.52 -31.76
CA ARG A 19 17.12 3.70 -32.92
C ARG A 19 16.14 2.60 -32.55
N ARG A 20 15.07 2.48 -33.35
CA ARG A 20 14.15 1.33 -33.33
C ARG A 20 14.88 0.09 -33.80
N GLY A 21 14.89 -0.95 -32.97
CA GLY A 21 15.15 -2.34 -33.36
C GLY A 21 13.82 -3.08 -33.40
N GLN A 22 13.45 -3.56 -34.59
CA GLN A 22 12.33 -4.50 -34.77
C GLN A 22 12.80 -5.88 -34.34
N THR A 23 11.97 -6.61 -33.55
CA THR A 23 11.64 -8.03 -33.76
C THR A 23 10.58 -8.51 -32.76
N GLY A 24 9.53 -9.16 -33.26
CA GLY A 24 8.88 -10.36 -32.67
C GLY A 24 7.73 -10.13 -31.71
N ASP A 25 6.55 -10.54 -32.14
CA ASP A 25 5.32 -10.83 -31.42
C ASP A 25 5.54 -11.35 -30.00
N ASN A 26 4.93 -10.66 -29.04
CA ASN A 26 4.25 -11.25 -27.87
C ASN A 26 3.70 -10.11 -26.98
N GLY A 27 2.43 -10.25 -26.60
CA GLY A 27 1.62 -9.56 -25.60
C GLY A 27 2.14 -8.22 -25.04
N VAL A 28 1.67 -7.11 -25.60
CA VAL A 28 2.01 -5.77 -25.11
C VAL A 28 1.16 -5.48 -23.89
N CYS A 29 1.77 -5.55 -22.68
CA CYS A 29 1.29 -4.73 -21.59
C CYS A 29 1.33 -3.28 -22.06
N ASN A 30 0.19 -2.61 -22.19
CA ASN A 30 0.16 -1.17 -22.45
C ASN A 30 0.76 -0.45 -21.23
N GLY A 31 2.09 -0.29 -21.29
CA GLY A 31 2.82 0.46 -20.29
C GLY A 31 2.29 1.88 -20.27
N VAL A 32 1.57 2.25 -19.22
CA VAL A 32 1.48 3.64 -18.81
C VAL A 32 2.91 4.04 -18.49
N ALA A 33 3.53 4.73 -19.42
CA ALA A 33 4.84 5.33 -19.19
C ALA A 33 4.74 6.14 -17.92
N SER A 34 5.49 5.75 -16.89
CA SER A 34 5.68 6.59 -15.71
C SER A 34 6.29 7.89 -16.22
N ALA A 35 5.45 8.92 -16.41
CA ALA A 35 5.91 10.26 -16.65
C ALA A 35 6.72 10.66 -15.42
N VAL A 36 8.02 10.69 -15.54
CA VAL A 36 8.89 11.34 -14.56
C VAL A 36 8.56 12.83 -14.65
N TYR A 37 7.61 13.27 -13.82
CA TYR A 37 7.36 14.68 -13.61
C TYR A 37 8.59 15.26 -12.93
N LEU A 38 9.39 16.01 -13.70
CA LEU A 38 10.37 16.94 -13.16
C LEU A 38 9.62 18.13 -12.56
N GLY A 39 8.89 17.89 -11.45
CA GLY A 39 8.44 18.91 -10.55
C GLY A 39 9.65 19.58 -9.93
N ARG A 40 9.64 20.92 -9.87
CA ARG A 40 10.71 21.73 -9.25
C ARG A 40 11.03 21.15 -7.86
N PRO A 41 12.32 21.00 -7.49
CA PRO A 41 12.67 20.51 -6.17
C PRO A 41 12.15 21.49 -5.12
N VAL A 42 11.16 21.07 -4.34
CA VAL A 42 10.83 21.72 -3.09
C VAL A 42 12.04 21.53 -2.19
N ARG A 43 12.74 22.62 -1.88
CA ARG A 43 13.85 22.63 -0.92
C ARG A 43 13.27 22.31 0.47
N LEU A 44 13.31 21.06 0.84
CA LEU A 44 13.13 20.65 2.24
C LEU A 44 14.34 21.18 3.03
N HIS A 45 14.11 22.19 3.84
CA HIS A 45 15.08 22.73 4.78
C HIS A 45 14.85 22.06 6.14
N LEU A 46 15.96 21.48 6.62
CA LEU A 46 16.28 21.11 8.01
C LEU A 46 15.56 19.88 8.59
N ARG A 47 16.30 18.77 8.56
CA ARG A 47 16.06 17.62 9.44
C ARG A 47 16.12 18.05 10.91
N PRO A 48 15.08 17.80 11.72
CA PRO A 48 15.26 17.69 13.16
C PRO A 48 16.24 16.55 13.40
N LYS A 49 17.03 16.59 14.49
CA LYS A 49 18.02 15.57 14.86
C LYS A 49 17.38 14.19 14.73
N GLY A 50 17.81 13.44 13.72
CA GLY A 50 17.12 12.24 13.25
C GLY A 50 17.09 11.17 14.34
N PHE A 51 15.93 10.61 14.58
CA PHE A 51 15.84 9.25 15.06
C PHE A 51 16.49 8.39 13.96
N ALA A 52 17.52 7.62 14.33
CA ALA A 52 18.08 6.63 13.42
C ALA A 52 16.98 5.61 13.11
N MET A 53 16.83 5.24 11.83
CA MET A 53 15.95 4.14 11.45
C MET A 53 16.24 2.94 12.33
N SER A 54 15.24 2.38 12.99
CA SER A 54 15.35 1.22 13.86
C SER A 54 14.36 0.15 13.43
N ASN A 55 14.78 -1.10 13.50
CA ASN A 55 13.90 -2.24 13.32
C ASN A 55 13.56 -2.81 14.69
N THR A 56 12.30 -3.15 14.91
CA THR A 56 11.83 -3.87 16.08
C THR A 56 11.33 -5.23 15.65
N THR A 57 11.85 -6.29 16.28
CA THR A 57 11.37 -7.65 16.02
C THR A 57 10.54 -8.13 17.21
N ILE A 58 9.35 -8.63 16.93
CA ILE A 58 8.48 -9.34 17.86
C ILE A 58 8.46 -10.83 17.51
N SER A 59 8.32 -11.70 18.50
CA SER A 59 8.27 -13.13 18.27
C SER A 59 7.46 -13.86 19.33
N LYS A 60 6.79 -14.96 18.92
CA LYS A 60 6.07 -15.86 19.81
C LYS A 60 5.96 -17.24 19.15
N GLY A 61 6.39 -18.28 19.85
CA GLY A 61 6.49 -19.61 19.25
C GLY A 61 7.46 -19.60 18.07
N GLY A 62 7.04 -20.17 16.93
CA GLY A 62 7.82 -20.19 15.69
C GLY A 62 7.67 -18.93 14.82
N LEU A 63 6.68 -18.06 15.12
CA LEU A 63 6.39 -16.86 14.33
C LEU A 63 7.23 -15.68 14.81
N SER A 64 7.81 -14.94 13.87
CA SER A 64 8.50 -13.68 14.09
C SER A 64 8.10 -12.63 13.04
N ALA A 65 8.05 -11.37 13.45
CA ALA A 65 7.79 -10.24 12.56
C ALA A 65 8.75 -9.10 12.89
N THR A 66 9.33 -8.48 11.85
CA THR A 66 10.20 -7.32 11.98
C THR A 66 9.55 -6.10 11.36
N ILE A 67 9.51 -5.00 12.10
CA ILE A 67 8.87 -3.75 11.69
C ILE A 67 9.92 -2.64 11.72
N SER A 68 10.02 -1.88 10.63
CA SER A 68 10.85 -0.69 10.54
C SER A 68 10.14 0.53 11.14
N SER A 69 10.86 1.38 11.88
CA SER A 69 10.33 2.67 12.34
C SER A 69 10.00 3.61 11.17
N LYS A 70 10.63 3.42 10.01
CA LYS A 70 10.28 4.14 8.79
C LYS A 70 8.98 3.60 8.22
N GLY A 71 7.93 4.41 8.31
CA GLY A 71 6.60 4.05 7.85
C GLY A 71 5.85 3.07 8.74
N ALA A 72 6.40 2.66 9.88
CA ALA A 72 5.95 1.50 10.65
C ALA A 72 5.76 0.26 9.74
N GLU A 73 6.61 0.13 8.71
CA GLU A 73 6.47 -0.88 7.66
C GLU A 73 6.88 -2.26 8.18
N LEU A 74 6.02 -3.26 8.04
CA LEU A 74 6.38 -4.66 8.24
C LEU A 74 7.41 -5.06 7.17
N THR A 75 8.59 -5.53 7.57
CA THR A 75 9.71 -5.84 6.67
C THR A 75 10.10 -7.32 6.67
N SER A 76 9.55 -8.11 7.60
CA SER A 76 9.72 -9.56 7.65
C SER A 76 8.53 -10.19 8.36
N LEU A 77 8.07 -11.33 7.86
CA LEU A 77 7.11 -12.23 8.52
C LEU A 77 7.58 -13.66 8.27
N ALA A 78 8.20 -14.24 9.30
CA ALA A 78 8.81 -15.56 9.18
C ALA A 78 8.20 -16.56 10.16
N LEU A 79 7.91 -17.77 9.69
CA LEU A 79 7.49 -18.92 10.49
C LEU A 79 8.58 -20.00 10.42
N ASP A 80 9.10 -20.42 11.57
CA ASP A 80 10.20 -21.38 11.71
C ASP A 80 11.42 -21.02 10.83
N GLY A 81 11.72 -19.71 10.78
CA GLY A 81 12.84 -19.16 10.01
C GLY A 81 12.60 -19.08 8.49
N ARG A 82 11.41 -19.38 7.99
CA ARG A 82 11.04 -19.29 6.59
C ARG A 82 10.31 -17.97 6.33
N GLU A 83 10.84 -17.13 5.43
CA GLU A 83 10.33 -15.79 5.14
C GLU A 83 9.15 -15.82 4.15
N TYR A 84 7.98 -15.40 4.60
CA TYR A 84 6.76 -15.33 3.78
C TYR A 84 6.57 -13.96 3.13
N LEU A 85 7.09 -12.88 3.76
CA LEU A 85 6.95 -11.55 3.22
C LEU A 85 7.94 -11.32 2.07
N TRP A 86 7.52 -10.60 1.06
CA TRP A 86 8.37 -10.12 -0.03
C TRP A 86 9.53 -9.25 0.50
N GLN A 87 10.74 -9.48 -0.01
CA GLN A 87 11.96 -8.87 0.54
C GLN A 87 12.47 -7.66 -0.27
N ALA A 88 11.54 -6.94 -0.92
CA ALA A 88 11.76 -5.64 -1.54
C ALA A 88 12.90 -5.57 -2.56
N ASP A 89 13.07 -6.61 -3.41
CA ASP A 89 14.03 -6.55 -4.50
C ASP A 89 13.63 -5.41 -5.47
N PRO A 90 14.50 -4.37 -5.61
CA PRO A 90 14.19 -3.21 -6.44
C PRO A 90 14.09 -3.53 -7.93
N ALA A 91 14.51 -4.72 -8.37
CA ALA A 91 14.29 -5.18 -9.73
C ALA A 91 12.80 -5.36 -10.07
N PHE A 92 11.96 -5.55 -9.05
CA PHE A 92 10.52 -5.72 -9.18
C PHE A 92 9.77 -4.65 -8.41
N TRP A 93 9.92 -4.60 -7.08
CA TRP A 93 9.28 -3.63 -6.22
C TRP A 93 10.03 -3.46 -4.90
N GLY A 94 10.55 -2.26 -4.66
CA GLY A 94 11.44 -1.94 -3.55
C GLY A 94 10.72 -1.60 -2.23
N LYS A 95 9.58 -2.23 -1.92
CA LYS A 95 8.82 -2.11 -0.66
C LYS A 95 8.39 -3.50 -0.20
N HIS A 96 7.97 -3.61 1.09
CA HIS A 96 7.51 -4.86 1.69
C HIS A 96 6.00 -4.83 1.97
N ALA A 97 5.57 -3.93 2.85
CA ALA A 97 4.21 -3.81 3.35
C ALA A 97 3.89 -2.37 3.81
N PRO A 98 3.86 -1.37 2.91
CA PRO A 98 3.61 0.01 3.29
C PRO A 98 2.30 0.22 4.05
N VAL A 99 2.33 1.12 5.02
CA VAL A 99 1.15 1.62 5.75
C VAL A 99 0.54 2.78 4.96
N LEU A 100 -0.74 2.68 4.64
CA LEU A 100 -1.48 3.67 3.85
C LEU A 100 -2.32 4.53 4.80
N PHE A 101 -2.02 5.84 4.85
CA PHE A 101 -2.73 6.83 5.66
C PHE A 101 -2.26 8.26 5.28
N PRO A 102 -3.12 9.28 5.23
CA PRO A 102 -4.57 9.31 5.45
C PRO A 102 -5.38 9.02 4.18
N ILE A 103 -4.75 8.57 3.11
CA ILE A 103 -5.40 8.16 1.87
C ILE A 103 -4.92 6.78 1.41
N VAL A 104 -5.80 6.10 0.68
CA VAL A 104 -5.49 4.88 -0.08
C VAL A 104 -5.52 5.23 -1.57
N GLY A 105 -4.52 4.77 -2.32
CA GLY A 105 -4.38 5.10 -3.74
C GLY A 105 -4.00 6.56 -3.97
N SER A 106 -4.40 7.10 -5.12
CA SER A 106 -4.08 8.47 -5.56
C SER A 106 -5.26 9.41 -5.38
N LEU A 107 -4.96 10.67 -5.10
CA LEU A 107 -5.85 11.81 -5.36
C LEU A 107 -5.66 12.26 -6.82
N ARG A 108 -6.64 12.95 -7.40
CA ARG A 108 -6.49 13.54 -8.72
C ARG A 108 -5.46 14.66 -8.68
N GLY A 109 -4.37 14.48 -9.45
CA GLY A 109 -3.25 15.42 -9.43
C GLY A 109 -2.54 15.55 -8.07
N ASP A 110 -2.63 14.52 -7.21
CA ASP A 110 -2.11 14.48 -5.85
C ASP A 110 -2.73 15.52 -4.89
N GLU A 111 -3.89 16.09 -5.24
CA GLU A 111 -4.59 17.13 -4.47
C GLU A 111 -6.07 16.79 -4.24
N ALA A 112 -6.60 17.26 -3.11
CA ALA A 112 -8.04 17.32 -2.83
C ALA A 112 -8.34 18.54 -1.96
N GLU A 113 -9.45 19.22 -2.22
CA GLU A 113 -9.92 20.27 -1.33
C GLU A 113 -10.55 19.67 -0.07
N SER A 114 -10.46 20.38 1.05
CA SER A 114 -11.13 20.00 2.29
C SER A 114 -11.59 21.22 3.07
N ALA A 115 -12.43 20.99 4.08
CA ALA A 115 -12.91 22.07 4.96
C ALA A 115 -11.78 22.82 5.70
N GLN A 116 -10.59 22.22 5.84
CA GLN A 116 -9.43 22.79 6.51
C GLN A 116 -8.36 23.30 5.53
N GLY A 117 -8.59 23.21 4.24
CA GLY A 117 -7.66 23.62 3.17
C GLY A 117 -7.31 22.49 2.24
N THR A 118 -6.44 22.76 1.29
CA THR A 118 -6.04 21.78 0.26
C THR A 118 -5.13 20.70 0.84
N CYS A 119 -5.55 19.45 0.72
CA CYS A 119 -4.71 18.28 0.98
C CYS A 119 -3.81 17.99 -0.23
N ARG A 120 -2.49 17.86 0.00
CA ARG A 120 -1.49 17.56 -1.05
C ARG A 120 -0.62 16.40 -0.62
N MET A 121 -0.87 15.23 -1.20
CA MET A 121 -0.23 14.00 -0.75
C MET A 121 0.10 13.09 -1.92
N PRO A 122 1.28 12.42 -1.88
CA PRO A 122 1.59 11.39 -2.86
C PRO A 122 0.65 10.20 -2.70
N ARG A 123 0.57 9.35 -3.72
CA ARG A 123 -0.15 8.07 -3.66
C ARG A 123 0.10 7.36 -2.32
N HIS A 124 -0.98 6.93 -1.65
CA HIS A 124 -0.98 6.26 -0.35
C HIS A 124 -0.60 7.15 0.86
N GLY A 125 -0.52 8.45 0.68
CA GLY A 125 -0.41 9.42 1.76
C GLY A 125 0.93 9.46 2.48
N LEU A 126 0.88 9.77 3.78
CA LEU A 126 2.01 10.27 4.56
C LEU A 126 2.67 9.21 5.45
N ALA A 127 1.92 8.22 5.97
CA ALA A 127 2.44 7.30 6.99
C ALA A 127 3.71 6.58 6.52
N ARG A 128 3.70 6.02 5.33
CA ARG A 128 4.81 5.23 4.76
C ARG A 128 6.11 6.01 4.52
N ILE A 129 6.07 7.33 4.51
CA ILE A 129 7.24 8.18 4.23
C ILE A 129 7.77 8.91 5.48
N ASN A 130 7.10 8.75 6.63
CA ASN A 130 7.48 9.37 7.89
C ASN A 130 8.10 8.37 8.86
N GLU A 131 8.91 8.86 9.80
CA GLU A 131 9.41 8.08 10.93
C GLU A 131 8.33 7.99 12.00
N HIS A 132 8.10 6.77 12.49
CA HIS A 132 7.23 6.50 13.62
C HIS A 132 8.08 6.20 14.85
N ARG A 133 7.71 6.71 16.01
CA ARG A 133 8.36 6.34 17.26
C ARG A 133 7.80 5.02 17.78
N VAL A 134 8.61 4.20 18.40
CA VAL A 134 8.10 3.07 19.19
C VAL A 134 7.40 3.63 20.41
N ALA A 135 6.10 3.38 20.53
CA ALA A 135 5.28 3.82 21.64
C ALA A 135 5.24 2.79 22.77
N GLU A 136 5.16 1.50 22.40
CA GLU A 136 5.04 0.41 23.35
C GLU A 136 5.62 -0.89 22.75
N VAL A 137 6.19 -1.72 23.60
CA VAL A 137 6.56 -3.12 23.29
C VAL A 137 5.99 -3.98 24.42
N ALA A 138 5.25 -5.03 24.08
CA ALA A 138 4.71 -5.96 25.04
C ALA A 138 5.84 -6.65 25.84
N GLU A 139 5.64 -6.86 27.13
CA GLU A 139 6.65 -7.48 28.03
C GLU A 139 7.08 -8.88 27.57
N ASP A 140 6.16 -9.63 26.97
CA ASP A 140 6.43 -10.98 26.42
C ASP A 140 7.03 -10.95 25.01
N GLY A 141 7.29 -9.76 24.46
CA GLY A 141 7.85 -9.57 23.11
C GLY A 141 6.91 -9.93 21.95
N SER A 142 5.62 -10.17 22.23
CA SER A 142 4.66 -10.62 21.22
C SER A 142 3.98 -9.49 20.45
N ALA A 143 4.14 -8.23 20.87
CA ALA A 143 3.52 -7.08 20.22
C ALA A 143 4.39 -5.83 20.31
N VAL A 144 4.22 -4.93 19.34
CA VAL A 144 4.81 -3.59 19.30
C VAL A 144 3.82 -2.58 18.73
N THR A 145 3.81 -1.37 19.30
CA THR A 145 3.04 -0.22 18.79
C THR A 145 3.98 0.88 18.38
N PHE A 146 3.81 1.37 17.17
CA PHE A 146 4.47 2.56 16.63
C PHE A 146 3.47 3.72 16.57
N GLU A 147 3.93 4.94 16.76
CA GLU A 147 3.11 6.15 16.73
C GLU A 147 3.65 7.15 15.71
N LEU A 148 2.76 7.71 14.92
CA LEU A 148 2.94 8.91 14.13
C LEU A 148 1.92 9.95 14.60
N ALA A 149 2.37 11.08 15.13
CA ALA A 149 1.53 12.24 15.39
C ALA A 149 1.69 13.28 14.29
N SER A 150 0.67 14.12 14.11
CA SER A 150 0.77 15.28 13.22
C SER A 150 1.92 16.20 13.64
N SER A 151 2.58 16.78 12.67
CA SER A 151 3.69 17.74 12.82
C SER A 151 3.45 18.93 11.89
N PRO A 152 4.18 20.04 12.03
CA PRO A 152 4.08 21.14 11.08
C PRO A 152 4.20 20.70 9.62
N GLU A 153 5.11 19.74 9.32
CA GLU A 153 5.33 19.23 7.98
C GLU A 153 4.14 18.38 7.46
N THR A 154 3.53 17.55 8.33
CA THR A 154 2.37 16.76 7.91
C THR A 154 1.12 17.64 7.78
N LEU A 155 0.99 18.71 8.58
CA LEU A 155 -0.12 19.65 8.49
C LEU A 155 -0.10 20.51 7.22
N GLU A 156 1.07 20.74 6.62
CA GLU A 156 1.17 21.38 5.30
C GLU A 156 0.56 20.51 4.18
N ALA A 157 0.61 19.19 4.34
CA ALA A 157 0.12 18.25 3.34
C ALA A 157 -1.30 17.73 3.63
N TYR A 158 -1.66 17.62 4.90
CA TYR A 158 -2.94 17.16 5.40
C TYR A 158 -3.30 18.00 6.64
N PRO A 159 -4.17 19.03 6.51
CA PRO A 159 -4.36 20.06 7.52
C PRO A 159 -5.28 19.63 8.68
N TYR A 160 -5.09 18.42 9.18
CA TYR A 160 -5.81 17.83 10.31
C TYR A 160 -4.83 17.32 11.35
N GLU A 161 -5.08 17.63 12.62
CA GLU A 161 -4.29 17.11 13.74
C GLU A 161 -4.71 15.68 14.06
N PHE A 162 -3.74 14.75 14.02
CA PHE A 162 -4.00 13.33 14.22
C PHE A 162 -2.93 12.66 15.05
N LYS A 163 -3.28 11.48 15.55
CA LYS A 163 -2.36 10.45 16.03
C LYS A 163 -2.73 9.11 15.40
N LEU A 164 -1.78 8.52 14.70
CA LEU A 164 -1.87 7.17 14.17
C LEU A 164 -0.99 6.24 15.02
N ASN A 165 -1.60 5.25 15.67
CA ASN A 165 -0.89 4.13 16.27
C ASN A 165 -0.99 2.91 15.36
N MET A 166 0.17 2.32 15.05
CA MET A 166 0.29 1.08 14.29
C MET A 166 0.73 -0.02 15.22
N THR A 167 -0.17 -0.96 15.54
CA THR A 167 0.13 -2.09 16.42
C THR A 167 0.27 -3.36 15.60
N TYR A 168 1.36 -4.08 15.84
CA TYR A 168 1.61 -5.41 15.32
C TYR A 168 1.63 -6.38 16.48
N ALA A 169 0.80 -7.42 16.45
CA ALA A 169 0.68 -8.40 17.53
C ALA A 169 0.60 -9.83 16.97
N ILE A 170 1.38 -10.74 17.54
CA ILE A 170 1.27 -12.17 17.25
C ILE A 170 0.09 -12.73 18.05
N THR A 171 -1.01 -13.01 17.36
CA THR A 171 -2.30 -13.39 17.96
C THR A 171 -2.60 -14.89 17.86
N GLY A 172 -1.80 -15.64 17.08
CA GLY A 172 -1.91 -17.08 16.91
C GLY A 172 -0.55 -17.73 16.69
N GLU A 173 -0.50 -19.04 16.54
CA GLU A 173 0.74 -19.80 16.32
C GLU A 173 1.44 -19.37 15.00
N SER A 174 0.65 -18.99 13.98
CA SER A 174 1.12 -18.52 12.68
C SER A 174 0.42 -17.25 12.21
N THR A 175 -0.18 -16.48 13.14
CA THR A 175 -1.00 -15.31 12.82
C THR A 175 -0.41 -14.03 13.41
N LEU A 176 -0.16 -13.04 12.54
CA LEU A 176 0.15 -11.66 12.87
C LEU A 176 -1.06 -10.78 12.59
N THR A 177 -1.48 -9.98 13.59
CA THR A 177 -2.52 -8.97 13.43
C THR A 177 -1.89 -7.58 13.36
N GLN A 178 -2.32 -6.78 12.39
CA GLN A 178 -1.97 -5.38 12.22
C GLN A 178 -3.19 -4.52 12.52
N THR A 179 -3.06 -3.56 13.44
CA THR A 179 -4.13 -2.65 13.86
C THR A 179 -3.71 -1.19 13.61
N PHE A 180 -4.61 -0.44 13.00
CA PHE A 180 -4.54 1.01 12.82
C PHE A 180 -5.48 1.65 13.85
N SER A 181 -4.95 2.42 14.79
CA SER A 181 -5.75 3.23 15.74
C SER A 181 -5.56 4.69 15.37
N VAL A 182 -6.57 5.29 14.77
CA VAL A 182 -6.53 6.70 14.31
C VAL A 182 -7.33 7.54 15.29
N THR A 183 -6.65 8.52 15.92
CA THR A 183 -7.26 9.49 16.83
C THR A 183 -7.26 10.86 16.19
N ASN A 184 -8.41 11.53 16.18
CA ASN A 184 -8.51 12.96 15.87
C ASN A 184 -8.09 13.76 17.10
N THR A 185 -6.92 14.40 17.04
CA THR A 185 -6.39 15.23 18.13
C THR A 185 -6.68 16.72 17.94
N GLY A 186 -7.35 17.07 16.83
CA GLY A 186 -7.75 18.42 16.49
C GLY A 186 -9.10 18.84 17.06
N ALA A 187 -9.61 19.97 16.57
CA ALA A 187 -10.86 20.59 17.03
C ALA A 187 -12.02 20.48 16.02
N VAL A 188 -11.80 19.85 14.88
CA VAL A 188 -12.78 19.70 13.79
C VAL A 188 -12.89 18.25 13.38
N ASP A 189 -13.97 17.88 12.68
CA ASP A 189 -14.13 16.54 12.10
C ASP A 189 -13.00 16.24 11.12
N MET A 190 -12.45 15.03 11.18
CA MET A 190 -11.26 14.64 10.44
C MET A 190 -11.58 13.48 9.47
N PRO A 191 -11.52 13.71 8.14
CA PRO A 191 -11.71 12.68 7.13
C PRO A 191 -10.39 11.92 6.88
N PHE A 192 -10.42 10.59 6.82
CA PHE A 192 -9.26 9.77 6.49
C PHE A 192 -9.64 8.41 5.91
N SER A 193 -8.64 7.74 5.38
CA SER A 193 -8.69 6.33 5.02
C SER A 193 -7.42 5.62 5.49
N VAL A 194 -7.52 4.32 5.77
CA VAL A 194 -6.37 3.47 6.08
C VAL A 194 -6.32 2.24 5.20
N GLY A 195 -5.12 1.69 5.03
CA GLY A 195 -4.92 0.41 4.37
C GLY A 195 -3.55 -0.18 4.65
N GLY A 196 -3.47 -1.49 4.49
CA GLY A 196 -2.22 -2.24 4.44
C GLY A 196 -1.86 -2.60 3.01
N HIS A 197 -0.58 -2.86 2.77
CA HIS A 197 -0.08 -3.28 1.46
C HIS A 197 0.94 -4.41 1.59
N PRO A 198 0.68 -5.48 2.40
CA PRO A 198 1.63 -6.57 2.55
C PRO A 198 1.74 -7.38 1.26
N ALA A 199 2.98 -7.63 0.83
CA ALA A 199 3.28 -8.50 -0.29
C ALA A 199 3.92 -9.81 0.19
N PHE A 200 3.51 -10.92 -0.39
CA PHE A 200 3.94 -12.26 0.01
C PHE A 200 4.68 -12.96 -1.12
N ASN A 201 5.68 -13.73 -0.77
CA ASN A 201 6.46 -14.51 -1.72
C ASN A 201 5.59 -15.55 -2.45
N VAL A 202 5.73 -15.60 -3.76
CA VAL A 202 5.13 -16.62 -4.63
C VAL A 202 6.21 -17.15 -5.59
N PRO A 203 6.62 -18.41 -5.44
CA PRO A 203 6.09 -19.42 -4.53
C PRO A 203 6.36 -19.12 -3.05
N ALA A 204 5.49 -19.65 -2.19
CA ALA A 204 5.67 -19.60 -0.75
C ALA A 204 6.88 -20.44 -0.32
N PRO A 205 7.55 -20.11 0.80
CA PRO A 205 8.72 -20.87 1.24
C PRO A 205 8.38 -22.33 1.54
N GLY A 206 9.18 -23.24 0.99
CA GLY A 206 8.96 -24.69 1.01
C GLY A 206 8.02 -25.21 -0.08
N ALA A 207 7.73 -24.38 -1.09
CA ALA A 207 6.97 -24.71 -2.30
C ALA A 207 7.71 -24.22 -3.57
N GLU A 208 9.05 -24.29 -3.55
CA GLU A 208 9.92 -23.74 -4.60
C GLU A 208 9.76 -24.46 -5.95
N ASP A 209 9.07 -25.60 -6.00
CA ASP A 209 8.72 -26.36 -7.18
C ASP A 209 7.38 -25.92 -7.82
N GLU A 210 6.63 -25.02 -7.16
CA GLU A 210 5.42 -24.42 -7.70
C GLU A 210 5.73 -23.19 -8.58
N ALA A 211 5.01 -23.07 -9.69
CA ALA A 211 5.02 -21.85 -10.51
C ALA A 211 4.08 -20.79 -9.95
N PHE A 212 4.20 -19.56 -10.42
CA PHE A 212 3.31 -18.44 -10.05
C PHE A 212 1.84 -18.77 -10.39
N GLU A 213 1.59 -19.42 -11.52
CA GLU A 213 0.28 -19.82 -12.01
C GLU A 213 -0.28 -21.09 -11.33
N ASP A 214 0.49 -21.75 -10.47
CA ASP A 214 0.00 -22.81 -9.59
C ASP A 214 -0.73 -22.27 -8.36
N TYR A 215 -0.81 -20.93 -8.19
CA TYR A 215 -1.49 -20.30 -7.08
C TYR A 215 -2.92 -19.90 -7.41
N VAL A 216 -3.74 -19.86 -6.39
CA VAL A 216 -5.15 -19.46 -6.45
C VAL A 216 -5.48 -18.58 -5.24
N ILE A 217 -6.42 -17.64 -5.42
CA ILE A 217 -7.04 -16.90 -4.34
C ILE A 217 -8.38 -17.54 -4.07
N GLU A 218 -8.52 -18.17 -2.89
CA GLU A 218 -9.74 -18.87 -2.46
C GLU A 218 -10.62 -17.95 -1.62
N PHE A 219 -11.92 -18.03 -1.79
CA PHE A 219 -12.95 -17.36 -1.02
C PHE A 219 -13.76 -18.36 -0.20
N THR A 220 -14.53 -17.90 0.78
CA THR A 220 -15.33 -18.78 1.66
C THR A 220 -16.54 -19.40 0.99
N GLU A 221 -17.05 -18.77 -0.05
CA GLU A 221 -18.22 -19.22 -0.83
C GLU A 221 -18.20 -18.60 -2.23
N PRO A 222 -18.92 -19.18 -3.20
CA PRO A 222 -19.07 -18.59 -4.53
C PRO A 222 -19.74 -17.21 -4.48
N TRP A 223 -19.18 -16.25 -5.21
CA TRP A 223 -19.70 -14.89 -5.32
C TRP A 223 -19.35 -14.25 -6.65
N THR A 224 -19.85 -13.04 -6.87
CA THR A 224 -19.53 -12.25 -8.06
C THR A 224 -19.06 -10.87 -7.65
N CYS A 225 -17.93 -10.44 -8.21
CA CYS A 225 -17.37 -9.11 -7.98
C CYS A 225 -17.31 -8.31 -9.28
N VAL A 226 -17.92 -7.12 -9.28
CA VAL A 226 -17.72 -6.11 -10.31
C VAL A 226 -16.68 -5.11 -9.81
N ALA A 227 -15.51 -5.10 -10.44
CA ALA A 227 -14.36 -4.30 -10.07
C ALA A 227 -14.20 -3.09 -11.00
N PRO A 228 -13.82 -1.91 -10.50
CA PRO A 228 -13.41 -0.79 -11.34
C PRO A 228 -12.08 -1.10 -12.02
N THR A 229 -11.77 -0.36 -13.07
CA THR A 229 -10.45 -0.35 -13.69
C THR A 229 -9.65 0.88 -13.27
N ILE A 230 -8.34 0.83 -13.49
CA ILE A 230 -7.45 1.94 -13.20
C ILE A 230 -7.39 2.85 -14.44
N ALA A 231 -7.75 4.12 -14.23
CA ALA A 231 -7.70 5.19 -15.20
C ALA A 231 -6.38 5.98 -15.10
N GLU A 232 -6.22 6.97 -15.97
CA GLU A 232 -5.05 7.87 -15.97
C GLU A 232 -4.84 8.51 -14.59
N GLY A 233 -3.58 8.66 -14.19
CA GLY A 233 -3.19 9.21 -12.89
C GLY A 233 -3.40 8.25 -11.71
N GLY A 234 -3.72 6.97 -11.95
CA GLY A 234 -4.00 5.99 -10.91
C GLY A 234 -5.33 6.21 -10.20
N LEU A 235 -6.27 6.88 -10.88
CA LEU A 235 -7.65 7.00 -10.47
C LEU A 235 -8.42 5.71 -10.77
N LEU A 236 -9.62 5.57 -10.23
CA LEU A 236 -10.50 4.45 -10.53
C LEU A 236 -11.70 4.89 -11.38
N THR A 237 -12.19 3.99 -12.24
CA THR A 237 -13.42 4.20 -13.00
C THR A 237 -14.27 2.94 -13.04
N PHE A 238 -15.60 3.12 -12.96
CA PHE A 238 -16.58 2.07 -13.21
C PHE A 238 -17.14 2.09 -14.62
N ASP A 239 -16.74 3.07 -15.46
CA ASP A 239 -17.19 3.18 -16.85
C ASP A 239 -16.70 1.98 -17.68
N GLU A 240 -15.56 1.41 -17.29
CA GLU A 240 -14.95 0.22 -17.89
C GLU A 240 -14.72 -0.85 -16.81
N SER A 241 -15.77 -1.24 -16.08
CA SER A 241 -15.68 -2.25 -15.04
C SER A 241 -15.38 -3.64 -15.58
N THR A 242 -14.72 -4.47 -14.78
CA THR A 242 -14.44 -5.89 -15.03
C THR A 242 -15.17 -6.77 -14.04
N THR A 243 -15.27 -8.08 -14.33
CA THR A 243 -15.83 -9.08 -13.41
C THR A 243 -14.76 -10.14 -13.14
N PRO A 244 -13.77 -9.86 -12.29
CA PRO A 244 -12.67 -10.79 -12.03
C PRO A 244 -13.12 -12.09 -11.34
N VAL A 245 -14.23 -12.06 -10.63
CA VAL A 245 -14.87 -13.22 -10.01
C VAL A 245 -16.32 -13.28 -10.46
N GLU A 246 -16.75 -14.38 -11.08
CA GLU A 246 -18.12 -14.59 -11.56
C GLU A 246 -18.64 -15.94 -11.06
N ASN A 247 -19.54 -15.91 -10.07
CA ASN A 247 -20.14 -17.09 -9.43
C ASN A 247 -19.08 -18.18 -9.09
N ALA A 248 -17.97 -17.75 -8.49
CA ALA A 248 -16.83 -18.61 -8.18
C ALA A 248 -16.35 -18.39 -6.73
N ASP A 249 -15.82 -19.45 -6.15
CA ASP A 249 -15.16 -19.44 -4.81
C ASP A 249 -13.63 -19.40 -4.91
N ALA A 250 -13.09 -19.26 -6.13
CA ALA A 250 -11.67 -19.13 -6.38
C ALA A 250 -11.37 -18.24 -7.59
N LEU A 251 -10.27 -17.50 -7.50
CA LEU A 251 -9.70 -16.68 -8.58
C LEU A 251 -8.31 -17.24 -8.92
N PRO A 252 -8.12 -17.88 -10.10
CA PRO A 252 -6.80 -18.31 -10.54
C PRO A 252 -5.82 -17.14 -10.64
N VAL A 253 -4.62 -17.32 -10.12
CA VAL A 253 -3.54 -16.34 -10.23
C VAL A 253 -2.85 -16.51 -11.58
N THR A 254 -2.86 -15.45 -12.38
CA THR A 254 -2.14 -15.41 -13.67
C THR A 254 -1.41 -14.08 -13.80
N ARG A 255 -0.37 -14.02 -14.63
CA ARG A 255 0.32 -12.76 -14.93
C ARG A 255 -0.62 -11.75 -15.61
N GLU A 256 -1.52 -12.23 -16.43
CA GLU A 256 -2.52 -11.41 -17.14
C GLU A 256 -3.46 -10.70 -16.18
N LEU A 257 -3.76 -11.29 -15.03
CA LEU A 257 -4.60 -10.67 -13.99
C LEU A 257 -4.08 -9.29 -13.58
N PHE A 258 -2.77 -9.07 -13.64
CA PHE A 258 -2.09 -7.84 -13.22
C PHE A 258 -1.64 -6.95 -14.40
N ALA A 259 -2.06 -7.26 -15.63
CA ALA A 259 -1.65 -6.52 -16.83
C ALA A 259 -2.05 -5.03 -16.78
N HIS A 260 -3.09 -4.70 -16.03
CA HIS A 260 -3.64 -3.35 -15.87
C HIS A 260 -3.51 -2.80 -14.43
N ASP A 261 -2.46 -3.22 -13.68
CA ASP A 261 -2.22 -2.86 -12.28
C ASP A 261 -3.06 -3.72 -11.30
N ALA A 262 -3.49 -3.19 -10.15
CA ALA A 262 -4.18 -3.94 -9.12
C ALA A 262 -5.63 -4.28 -9.49
N VAL A 263 -6.08 -5.46 -9.09
CA VAL A 263 -7.49 -5.85 -9.10
C VAL A 263 -8.09 -5.48 -7.74
N MET A 264 -9.08 -4.60 -7.72
CA MET A 264 -9.79 -4.21 -6.50
C MET A 264 -11.05 -5.07 -6.32
N LEU A 265 -11.10 -5.86 -5.27
CA LEU A 265 -12.29 -6.62 -4.88
C LEU A 265 -13.05 -5.88 -3.77
N THR A 266 -14.39 -5.96 -3.82
CA THR A 266 -15.30 -5.38 -2.81
C THR A 266 -16.29 -6.43 -2.36
N ASP A 267 -16.75 -6.31 -1.11
CA ASP A 267 -17.78 -7.20 -0.52
C ASP A 267 -17.38 -8.70 -0.58
N VAL A 268 -16.08 -8.97 -0.34
CA VAL A 268 -15.55 -10.34 -0.29
C VAL A 268 -16.26 -11.13 0.83
N PRO A 269 -16.79 -12.33 0.55
CA PRO A 269 -17.52 -13.12 1.54
C PRO A 269 -16.71 -13.37 2.82
N GLY A 270 -17.32 -13.04 3.97
CA GLY A 270 -16.71 -13.18 5.29
C GLY A 270 -15.55 -12.24 5.57
N GLY A 271 -15.19 -11.32 4.64
CA GLY A 271 -14.02 -10.45 4.79
C GLY A 271 -12.72 -11.25 4.93
N THR A 272 -12.60 -12.36 4.21
CA THR A 272 -11.42 -13.23 4.23
C THR A 272 -11.12 -13.81 2.85
N LEU A 273 -9.83 -14.01 2.55
CA LEU A 273 -9.36 -14.75 1.39
C LEU A 273 -8.07 -15.49 1.71
N THR A 274 -7.74 -16.48 0.90
CA THR A 274 -6.51 -17.27 1.04
C THR A 274 -5.77 -17.34 -0.29
N LEU A 275 -4.55 -16.81 -0.34
CA LEU A 275 -3.59 -17.08 -1.41
C LEU A 275 -2.91 -18.42 -1.12
N ARG A 276 -3.09 -19.40 -2.00
CA ARG A 276 -2.64 -20.77 -1.75
C ARG A 276 -2.03 -21.41 -3.00
N GLY A 277 -0.91 -22.11 -2.83
CA GLY A 277 -0.35 -23.01 -3.82
C GLY A 277 -1.18 -24.28 -3.93
N THR A 278 -1.60 -24.64 -5.12
CA THR A 278 -2.53 -25.77 -5.36
C THR A 278 -1.92 -27.15 -5.12
N LYS A 279 -0.58 -27.25 -5.16
CA LYS A 279 0.14 -28.50 -4.93
C LYS A 279 0.59 -28.66 -3.47
N SER A 280 1.16 -27.59 -2.91
CA SER A 280 1.73 -27.59 -1.55
C SER A 280 0.71 -27.28 -0.46
N GLY A 281 -0.36 -26.54 -0.79
CA GLY A 281 -1.28 -25.96 0.18
C GLY A 281 -0.70 -24.79 0.98
N ARG A 282 0.54 -24.38 0.69
CA ARG A 282 1.23 -23.26 1.36
C ARG A 282 0.77 -21.92 0.84
N GLY A 283 0.83 -20.92 1.69
CA GLY A 283 0.44 -19.58 1.31
C GLY A 283 0.12 -18.70 2.51
N VAL A 284 -0.83 -17.79 2.32
CA VAL A 284 -1.24 -16.83 3.36
C VAL A 284 -2.75 -16.60 3.29
N ARG A 285 -3.41 -16.65 4.45
CA ARG A 285 -4.79 -16.20 4.62
C ARG A 285 -4.80 -14.79 5.20
N ILE A 286 -5.68 -13.93 4.67
CA ILE A 286 -5.94 -12.59 5.16
C ILE A 286 -7.39 -12.54 5.67
N ASP A 287 -7.58 -12.13 6.94
CA ASP A 287 -8.86 -11.81 7.54
C ASP A 287 -8.95 -10.29 7.71
N PHE A 288 -9.92 -9.62 7.06
CA PHE A 288 -9.99 -8.16 6.92
C PHE A 288 -11.41 -7.59 7.01
N ALA A 289 -12.24 -8.12 7.89
CA ALA A 289 -13.66 -7.76 8.00
C ALA A 289 -13.91 -6.26 8.30
N ASP A 290 -12.94 -5.55 8.88
CA ASP A 290 -13.01 -4.10 9.11
C ASP A 290 -12.81 -3.27 7.82
N PHE A 291 -12.37 -3.90 6.74
CA PHE A 291 -12.02 -3.24 5.48
C PHE A 291 -13.04 -3.59 4.39
N LYS A 292 -13.45 -2.59 3.65
CA LYS A 292 -14.48 -2.74 2.60
C LYS A 292 -13.91 -3.31 1.31
N TYR A 293 -12.63 -3.09 1.07
CA TYR A 293 -11.95 -3.43 -0.18
C TYR A 293 -10.70 -4.24 0.11
N ILE A 294 -10.30 -5.04 -0.86
CA ILE A 294 -8.97 -5.61 -0.92
C ILE A 294 -8.40 -5.45 -2.33
N GLY A 295 -7.23 -4.83 -2.42
CA GLY A 295 -6.41 -4.81 -3.63
C GLY A 295 -5.60 -6.10 -3.73
N ILE A 296 -5.53 -6.66 -4.93
CA ILE A 296 -4.65 -7.79 -5.23
C ILE A 296 -3.72 -7.32 -6.33
N TRP A 297 -2.42 -7.37 -6.07
CA TRP A 297 -1.45 -6.80 -6.98
C TRP A 297 -0.16 -7.59 -7.06
N SER A 298 0.45 -7.56 -8.24
CA SER A 298 1.83 -7.96 -8.49
C SER A 298 2.42 -7.03 -9.55
N ALA A 299 3.76 -6.85 -9.56
CA ALA A 299 4.36 -6.05 -10.61
C ALA A 299 4.16 -6.73 -11.97
N CYS A 300 3.59 -6.00 -12.94
CA CYS A 300 3.32 -6.53 -14.29
C CYS A 300 4.61 -6.72 -15.11
N GLN A 301 5.72 -6.09 -14.72
CA GLN A 301 7.00 -6.21 -15.43
C GLN A 301 7.82 -7.38 -14.88
N GLY A 302 8.32 -8.21 -15.80
CA GLY A 302 9.15 -9.37 -15.45
C GLY A 302 8.35 -10.49 -14.77
N ASN A 303 9.09 -11.42 -14.19
CA ASN A 303 8.51 -12.55 -13.44
C ASN A 303 8.53 -12.21 -11.93
N SER A 304 7.85 -11.14 -11.52
CA SER A 304 7.80 -10.75 -10.11
C SER A 304 7.32 -11.91 -9.23
N PRO A 305 8.09 -12.33 -8.20
CA PRO A 305 7.80 -13.52 -7.42
C PRO A 305 7.03 -13.18 -6.14
N PHE A 306 6.00 -12.34 -6.24
CA PHE A 306 5.18 -11.95 -5.10
C PHE A 306 3.75 -11.59 -5.51
N ILE A 307 2.84 -11.59 -4.55
CA ILE A 307 1.49 -11.04 -4.65
C ILE A 307 1.23 -10.20 -3.40
N ALA A 308 0.81 -8.95 -3.59
CA ALA A 308 0.31 -8.10 -2.52
C ALA A 308 -1.18 -8.37 -2.31
N LEU A 309 -1.59 -8.43 -1.04
CA LEU A 309 -2.97 -8.57 -0.59
C LEU A 309 -3.27 -7.39 0.33
N GLU A 310 -4.03 -6.42 -0.17
CA GLU A 310 -4.06 -5.07 0.36
C GLU A 310 -5.45 -4.68 0.93
N PRO A 311 -5.73 -4.90 2.23
CA PRO A 311 -6.98 -4.44 2.85
C PRO A 311 -7.08 -2.90 2.86
N TRP A 312 -8.21 -2.33 2.37
CA TRP A 312 -8.44 -0.89 2.27
C TRP A 312 -9.81 -0.48 2.82
N THR A 313 -9.89 0.60 3.61
CA THR A 313 -11.18 1.16 4.06
C THR A 313 -11.88 1.97 2.97
N SER A 314 -11.10 2.61 2.09
CA SER A 314 -11.55 3.37 0.92
C SER A 314 -10.61 3.03 -0.24
N HIS A 315 -10.61 3.82 -1.31
CA HIS A 315 -9.82 3.58 -2.53
C HIS A 315 -9.31 4.89 -3.15
N ALA A 316 -8.52 4.80 -4.24
CA ALA A 316 -8.14 5.96 -5.03
C ALA A 316 -9.35 6.77 -5.48
N THR A 317 -9.17 8.06 -5.72
CA THR A 317 -10.24 8.95 -6.22
C THR A 317 -10.87 8.36 -7.48
N LEU A 318 -12.20 8.32 -7.52
CA LEU A 318 -12.94 7.96 -8.74
C LEU A 318 -12.86 9.09 -9.77
N THR A 319 -12.89 8.74 -11.04
CA THR A 319 -12.98 9.73 -12.14
C THR A 319 -14.21 10.61 -12.02
N SER A 320 -15.27 10.14 -11.36
CA SER A 320 -16.55 10.84 -11.14
C SER A 320 -16.63 11.63 -9.84
N GLU A 321 -15.62 11.57 -8.95
CA GLU A 321 -15.60 12.35 -7.69
C GLU A 321 -15.24 13.82 -7.96
N ASP A 322 -15.68 14.70 -7.05
CA ASP A 322 -15.57 16.17 -7.14
C ASP A 322 -14.28 16.73 -6.51
N ASP A 323 -13.36 15.85 -6.10
CA ASP A 323 -12.06 16.16 -5.49
C ASP A 323 -12.16 16.87 -4.12
N VAL A 324 -13.31 16.76 -3.43
CA VAL A 324 -13.47 17.14 -2.03
C VAL A 324 -13.20 15.94 -1.14
N PHE A 325 -12.27 16.07 -0.20
CA PHE A 325 -11.79 14.92 0.57
C PHE A 325 -12.89 14.27 1.41
N GLU A 326 -13.74 15.09 2.03
CA GLU A 326 -14.89 14.61 2.82
C GLU A 326 -15.94 13.87 1.99
N HIS A 327 -15.97 14.10 0.69
CA HIS A 327 -16.93 13.46 -0.23
C HIS A 327 -16.40 12.16 -0.85
N LYS A 328 -15.13 11.82 -0.63
CA LYS A 328 -14.58 10.57 -1.15
C LYS A 328 -15.39 9.37 -0.69
N ARG A 329 -15.66 8.47 -1.62
CA ARG A 329 -16.44 7.26 -1.35
C ARG A 329 -15.81 6.43 -0.22
N ASN A 330 -16.61 6.15 0.81
CA ASN A 330 -16.20 5.39 2.00
C ASN A 330 -15.02 6.00 2.78
N VAL A 331 -14.82 7.32 2.68
CA VAL A 331 -13.95 8.02 3.62
C VAL A 331 -14.52 7.87 5.03
N THR A 332 -13.65 7.65 6.01
CA THR A 332 -14.03 7.66 7.42
C THR A 332 -13.90 9.08 7.96
N VAL A 333 -14.91 9.56 8.68
CA VAL A 333 -14.87 10.86 9.36
C VAL A 333 -15.05 10.62 10.86
N ILE A 334 -14.15 11.17 11.68
CA ILE A 334 -14.21 11.09 13.15
C ILE A 334 -14.20 12.47 13.79
N ALA A 335 -15.01 12.60 14.85
CA ALA A 335 -15.13 13.83 15.63
C ALA A 335 -13.85 14.12 16.46
N PRO A 336 -13.68 15.39 16.94
CA PRO A 336 -12.61 15.72 17.87
C PRO A 336 -12.55 14.79 19.09
N GLY A 337 -11.37 14.27 19.38
CA GLY A 337 -11.10 13.33 20.47
C GLY A 337 -11.53 11.87 20.21
N GLU A 338 -12.22 11.60 19.10
CA GLU A 338 -12.61 10.24 18.75
C GLU A 338 -11.41 9.43 18.26
N THR A 339 -11.41 8.12 18.59
CA THR A 339 -10.47 7.13 18.06
C THR A 339 -11.25 6.06 17.28
N ARG A 340 -10.74 5.69 16.11
CA ARG A 340 -11.28 4.60 15.30
C ARG A 340 -10.21 3.57 15.02
N ASP A 341 -10.54 2.30 15.27
CA ASP A 341 -9.66 1.18 15.02
C ASP A 341 -10.09 0.40 13.78
N PHE A 342 -9.10 -0.11 13.06
CA PHE A 342 -9.25 -1.06 11.96
C PHE A 342 -8.16 -2.11 12.08
N SER A 343 -8.49 -3.38 11.89
CA SER A 343 -7.51 -4.45 11.97
C SER A 343 -7.69 -5.50 10.88
N PHE A 344 -6.58 -6.09 10.48
CA PHE A 344 -6.57 -7.30 9.67
C PHE A 344 -5.50 -8.26 10.17
N SER A 345 -5.69 -9.54 9.87
CA SER A 345 -4.75 -10.58 10.28
C SER A 345 -4.17 -11.31 9.08
N MET A 346 -2.91 -11.67 9.19
CA MET A 346 -2.14 -12.46 8.23
C MET A 346 -1.79 -13.79 8.87
N THR A 347 -2.34 -14.89 8.38
CA THR A 347 -2.04 -16.23 8.85
C THR A 347 -1.23 -16.96 7.80
N VAL A 348 0.02 -17.33 8.10
CA VAL A 348 0.87 -18.13 7.19
C VAL A 348 0.52 -19.61 7.31
N LEU A 349 0.54 -20.33 6.17
CA LEU A 349 0.06 -21.70 6.00
C LEU A 349 1.18 -22.67 5.65
#